data_09c30aa10d5401f03c501af52e415655
#
_entry.id   09c30aa10d5401f03c501af52e415655
#
_cell.length_a   1.000
_cell.length_b   1.000
_cell.length_c   1.000
_cell.angle_alpha   90.00
_cell.angle_beta   90.00
_cell.angle_gamma   90.00
#
_symmetry.space_group_name_H-M   'P 1'
#
loop_
_entity.id
_entity.type
_entity.pdbx_description
1 polymer ?
#
loop_
_entity_poly.entity_id
_entity_poly.type
_entity_poly.pdbx_seq_one_letter_code
_entity_poly.pdbx_strand_id
1 'polypeptide(L)'
;DILKYLSRTYGRGDWPLTAVPAGIELLGGSFASLVRLPFGPRGRSGRLPEQPLVLWSFEASPFCRLPREALSALEIPYILRSLGKGSRKRPDFEARHGKVQVPFLEDPNTGRSMFESRDIVNYLVDTYG
;
A
#
# COMPACT_ATOMS: atom_id res chain seq x y z
N ASP A 1 9.61 -25.97 3.87
CA ASP A 1 9.83 -24.57 4.24
C ASP A 1 10.17 -23.75 3.00
N ILE A 2 9.27 -22.80 2.64
CA ILE A 2 9.31 -22.03 1.40
C ILE A 2 10.60 -21.22 1.27
N LEU A 3 11.11 -20.67 2.37
CA LEU A 3 12.34 -19.87 2.38
C LEU A 3 13.57 -20.73 2.04
N LYS A 4 13.63 -21.96 2.55
CA LYS A 4 14.71 -22.90 2.21
C LYS A 4 14.63 -23.34 0.75
N TYR A 5 13.42 -23.53 0.22
CA TYR A 5 13.22 -23.85 -1.19
C TYR A 5 13.67 -22.71 -2.09
N LEU A 6 13.25 -21.47 -1.80
CA LEU A 6 13.61 -20.31 -2.59
C LEU A 6 15.12 -20.02 -2.56
N SER A 7 15.77 -20.15 -1.40
CA SER A 7 17.21 -19.95 -1.29
C SER A 7 18.03 -21.00 -2.05
N ARG A 8 17.56 -22.25 -2.10
CA ARG A 8 18.22 -23.32 -2.88
C ARG A 8 18.02 -23.17 -4.38
N THR A 9 16.84 -22.73 -4.81
CA THR A 9 16.48 -22.69 -6.23
C THR A 9 16.94 -21.42 -6.92
N TYR A 10 16.92 -20.28 -6.21
CA TYR A 10 17.18 -18.96 -6.78
C TYR A 10 18.33 -18.21 -6.08
N GLY A 11 18.83 -18.70 -4.96
CA GLY A 11 19.97 -18.10 -4.25
C GLY A 11 21.30 -18.44 -4.92
N ARG A 12 22.20 -17.50 -4.99
CA ARG A 12 23.59 -17.68 -5.40
C ARG A 12 24.43 -18.23 -4.24
N GLY A 13 24.19 -19.45 -3.81
CA GLY A 13 24.95 -20.07 -2.74
C GLY A 13 24.28 -19.99 -1.37
N ASP A 14 24.85 -20.76 -0.43
CA ASP A 14 24.35 -20.92 0.92
C ASP A 14 24.40 -19.57 1.68
N TRP A 15 23.32 -18.82 1.60
CA TRP A 15 23.11 -17.73 2.52
C TRP A 15 22.88 -18.36 3.90
N PRO A 16 23.73 -18.08 4.88
CA PRO A 16 23.56 -18.62 6.21
C PRO A 16 22.37 -17.95 6.90
N LEU A 17 21.15 -18.44 6.60
CA LEU A 17 19.95 -18.10 7.36
C LEU A 17 20.08 -18.47 8.86
N THR A 18 21.15 -19.18 9.21
CA THR A 18 21.51 -19.56 10.57
C THR A 18 22.30 -18.49 11.31
N ALA A 19 22.72 -17.38 10.65
CA ALA A 19 23.53 -16.35 11.25
C ALA A 19 22.71 -15.24 11.93
N VAL A 20 21.40 -15.19 11.75
CA VAL A 20 20.54 -14.29 12.52
C VAL A 20 20.03 -15.06 13.73
N PRO A 21 20.44 -14.70 14.95
CA PRO A 21 19.91 -15.33 16.16
C PRO A 21 18.39 -15.19 16.16
N ALA A 22 17.68 -16.29 16.39
CA ALA A 22 16.22 -16.33 16.40
C ALA A 22 15.57 -15.26 17.29
N GLY A 23 16.32 -14.77 18.29
CA GLY A 23 15.91 -13.67 19.15
C GLY A 23 15.84 -12.30 18.46
N ILE A 24 16.68 -12.05 17.44
CA ILE A 24 16.68 -10.78 16.70
C ILE A 24 15.53 -10.73 15.71
N GLU A 25 15.16 -11.84 15.09
CA GLU A 25 13.98 -11.94 14.23
C GLU A 25 12.70 -11.71 15.03
N LEU A 26 12.59 -12.30 16.21
CA LEU A 26 11.46 -12.11 17.11
C LEU A 26 11.37 -10.65 17.59
N LEU A 27 12.51 -10.06 17.99
CA LEU A 27 12.56 -8.68 18.44
C LEU A 27 12.30 -7.68 17.31
N GLY A 28 12.86 -7.91 16.12
CA GLY A 28 12.64 -7.06 14.94
C GLY A 28 11.20 -7.10 14.46
N GLY A 29 10.62 -8.29 14.35
CA GLY A 29 9.20 -8.48 13.99
C GLY A 29 8.25 -7.93 15.05
N SER A 30 8.56 -8.13 16.33
CA SER A 30 7.76 -7.61 17.44
C SER A 30 7.83 -6.10 17.53
N PHE A 31 9.00 -5.50 17.32
CA PHE A 31 9.15 -4.05 17.34
C PHE A 31 8.41 -3.38 16.17
N ALA A 32 8.50 -3.94 14.97
CA ALA A 32 7.73 -3.46 13.82
C ALA A 32 6.21 -3.60 14.05
N SER A 33 5.79 -4.66 14.73
CA SER A 33 4.39 -4.86 15.11
C SER A 33 3.95 -3.91 16.23
N LEU A 34 4.82 -3.61 17.19
CA LEU A 34 4.56 -2.65 18.27
C LEU A 34 4.38 -1.22 17.76
N VAL A 35 5.16 -0.80 16.79
CA VAL A 35 5.02 0.51 16.13
C VAL A 35 3.69 0.60 15.35
N ARG A 36 3.18 -0.53 14.88
CA ARG A 36 1.87 -0.64 14.19
C ARG A 36 0.68 -0.82 15.14
N LEU A 37 0.92 -1.15 16.40
CA LEU A 37 -0.12 -1.39 17.41
C LEU A 37 -1.18 -0.26 17.53
N PRO A 38 -0.86 1.03 17.41
CA PRO A 38 -1.89 2.07 17.44
C PRO A 38 -2.87 2.00 16.27
N PHE A 39 -2.46 1.36 15.16
CA PHE A 39 -3.24 1.28 13.93
C PHE A 39 -3.87 -0.09 13.67
N GLY A 40 -3.31 -1.16 14.27
CA GLY A 40 -3.71 -2.53 13.99
C GLY A 40 -4.96 -3.04 14.72
N PRO A 41 -5.10 -2.85 16.06
CA PRO A 41 -6.22 -3.45 16.81
C PRO A 41 -7.51 -2.64 16.80
N ARG A 42 -7.45 -1.39 16.37
CA ARG A 42 -8.62 -0.54 16.19
C ARG A 42 -9.03 -0.53 14.73
N GLY A 43 -9.54 -1.65 14.25
CA GLY A 43 -10.42 -1.64 13.10
C GLY A 43 -11.53 -0.64 13.42
N ARG A 44 -11.38 0.60 12.99
CA ARG A 44 -12.46 1.55 13.04
C ARG A 44 -13.49 1.01 12.07
N SER A 45 -14.64 0.65 12.57
CA SER A 45 -15.83 0.42 11.76
C SER A 45 -16.21 1.76 11.12
N GLY A 46 -15.47 2.12 10.08
CA GLY A 46 -15.74 3.27 9.26
C GLY A 46 -16.95 3.00 8.36
N ARG A 47 -17.44 4.02 7.73
CA ARG A 47 -18.45 3.89 6.68
C ARG A 47 -17.82 3.19 5.48
N LEU A 48 -18.33 2.02 5.14
CA LEU A 48 -17.93 1.36 3.90
C LEU A 48 -18.51 2.12 2.70
N PRO A 49 -17.70 2.40 1.69
CA PRO A 49 -18.18 3.00 0.45
C PRO A 49 -19.08 2.02 -0.30
N GLU A 50 -20.10 2.53 -0.98
CA GLU A 50 -21.01 1.72 -1.83
C GLU A 50 -20.28 1.16 -3.05
N GLN A 51 -19.34 1.93 -3.60
CA GLN A 51 -18.52 1.55 -4.74
C GLN A 51 -17.04 1.53 -4.35
N PRO A 52 -16.25 0.59 -4.89
CA PRO A 52 -14.82 0.55 -4.62
C PRO A 52 -14.14 1.82 -5.13
N LEU A 53 -13.20 2.34 -4.35
CA LEU A 53 -12.35 3.45 -4.76
C LEU A 53 -11.34 2.98 -5.82
N VAL A 54 -10.77 3.91 -6.57
CA VAL A 54 -9.71 3.60 -7.54
C VAL A 54 -8.42 4.25 -7.10
N LEU A 55 -7.40 3.45 -6.87
CA LEU A 55 -6.06 3.92 -6.52
C LEU A 55 -5.07 3.65 -7.66
N TRP A 56 -4.53 4.72 -8.24
CA TRP A 56 -3.43 4.65 -9.18
C TRP A 56 -2.11 4.69 -8.42
N SER A 57 -1.29 3.69 -8.61
CA SER A 57 -0.12 3.45 -7.79
C SER A 57 1.05 2.93 -8.61
N PHE A 58 2.25 3.07 -8.06
CA PHE A 58 3.46 2.46 -8.55
C PHE A 58 4.14 1.71 -7.40
N GLU A 59 4.40 0.42 -7.59
CA GLU A 59 4.91 -0.47 -6.54
C GLU A 59 6.22 0.00 -5.90
N ALA A 60 7.14 0.54 -6.69
CA ALA A 60 8.43 1.00 -6.19
C ALA A 60 8.39 2.36 -5.48
N SER A 61 7.24 3.05 -5.46
CA SER A 61 7.11 4.35 -4.83
C SER A 61 6.77 4.22 -3.34
N PRO A 62 7.60 4.75 -2.44
CA PRO A 62 7.30 4.74 -1.01
C PRO A 62 6.07 5.58 -0.67
N PHE A 63 5.78 6.61 -1.44
CA PHE A 63 4.61 7.47 -1.27
C PHE A 63 3.28 6.77 -1.57
N CYS A 64 3.31 5.74 -2.42
CA CYS A 64 2.13 4.93 -2.73
C CYS A 64 1.77 3.95 -1.62
N ARG A 65 2.67 3.66 -0.68
CA ARG A 65 2.41 2.75 0.44
C ARG A 65 1.43 3.34 1.45
N LEU A 66 1.56 4.64 1.75
CA LEU A 66 0.73 5.29 2.75
C LEU A 66 -0.78 5.22 2.45
N PRO A 67 -1.27 5.57 1.25
CA PRO A 67 -2.67 5.38 0.90
C PRO A 67 -3.12 3.91 0.92
N ARG A 68 -2.27 2.98 0.50
CA ARG A 68 -2.59 1.54 0.54
C ARG A 68 -2.74 1.03 1.97
N GLU A 69 -1.86 1.46 2.87
CA GLU A 69 -1.95 1.13 4.30
C GLU A 69 -3.22 1.71 4.93
N ALA A 70 -3.56 2.95 4.60
CA ALA A 70 -4.79 3.59 5.08
C ALA A 70 -6.05 2.87 4.59
N LEU A 71 -6.13 2.55 3.29
CA LEU A 71 -7.24 1.78 2.72
C LEU A 71 -7.39 0.41 3.39
N SER A 72 -6.27 -0.27 3.64
CA SER A 72 -6.27 -1.57 4.31
C SER A 72 -6.67 -1.47 5.79
N ALA A 73 -6.18 -0.45 6.50
CA ALA A 73 -6.51 -0.23 7.91
C ALA A 73 -7.98 0.15 8.13
N LEU A 74 -8.59 0.83 7.16
CA LEU A 74 -10.01 1.20 7.15
C LEU A 74 -10.90 0.13 6.50
N GLU A 75 -10.31 -0.97 6.03
CA GLU A 75 -11.01 -2.07 5.33
C GLU A 75 -11.83 -1.61 4.11
N ILE A 76 -11.35 -0.56 3.45
CA ILE A 76 -12.02 0.03 2.28
C ILE A 76 -11.68 -0.78 1.03
N PRO A 77 -12.68 -1.29 0.29
CA PRO A 77 -12.45 -1.95 -1.00
C PRO A 77 -11.98 -0.94 -2.04
N TYR A 78 -10.93 -1.30 -2.78
CA TYR A 78 -10.42 -0.44 -3.85
C TYR A 78 -9.88 -1.25 -5.03
N ILE A 79 -9.90 -0.63 -6.20
CA ILE A 79 -9.32 -1.14 -7.43
C ILE A 79 -7.92 -0.54 -7.57
N LEU A 80 -6.90 -1.39 -7.56
CA LEU A 80 -5.52 -0.96 -7.77
C LEU A 80 -5.21 -0.90 -9.27
N ARG A 81 -4.77 0.26 -9.74
CA ARG A 81 -4.32 0.46 -11.11
C ARG A 81 -2.84 0.85 -11.11
N SER A 82 -2.02 0.04 -11.75
CA SER A 82 -0.59 0.34 -11.88
C SER A 82 -0.32 1.39 -12.95
N LEU A 83 0.50 2.39 -12.60
CA LEU A 83 0.96 3.46 -13.48
C LEU A 83 2.50 3.51 -13.52
N GLY A 84 3.13 2.35 -13.56
CA GLY A 84 4.58 2.21 -13.61
C GLY A 84 5.22 2.89 -14.82
N LYS A 85 6.53 3.09 -14.77
CA LYS A 85 7.31 3.60 -15.89
C LYS A 85 7.14 2.66 -17.10
N GLY A 86 6.82 3.21 -18.27
CA GLY A 86 6.55 2.44 -19.50
C GLY A 86 5.12 1.87 -19.61
N SER A 87 4.23 2.13 -18.65
CA SER A 87 2.84 1.74 -18.77
C SER A 87 2.15 2.43 -19.93
N ARG A 88 1.44 1.66 -20.76
CA ARG A 88 0.63 2.19 -21.88
C ARG A 88 -0.54 3.07 -21.41
N LYS A 89 -0.87 3.05 -20.13
CA LYS A 89 -1.94 3.86 -19.53
C LYS A 89 -1.51 5.30 -19.21
N ARG A 90 -0.21 5.59 -19.25
CA ARG A 90 0.32 6.92 -18.88
C ARG A 90 -0.17 8.06 -19.77
N PRO A 91 -0.17 7.94 -21.11
CA PRO A 91 -0.69 9.00 -21.97
C PRO A 91 -2.16 9.32 -21.73
N ASP A 92 -2.99 8.28 -21.58
CA ASP A 92 -4.42 8.46 -21.30
C ASP A 92 -4.66 9.06 -19.92
N PHE A 93 -3.85 8.67 -18.93
CA PHE A 93 -3.90 9.24 -17.59
C PHE A 93 -3.51 10.72 -17.60
N GLU A 94 -2.45 11.08 -18.29
CA GLU A 94 -1.99 12.45 -18.43
C GLU A 94 -3.03 13.33 -19.15
N ALA A 95 -3.65 12.82 -20.20
CA ALA A 95 -4.70 13.53 -20.92
C ALA A 95 -5.92 13.84 -20.03
N ARG A 96 -6.27 12.95 -19.10
CA ARG A 96 -7.40 13.14 -18.19
C ARG A 96 -7.08 14.02 -16.98
N HIS A 97 -5.89 13.91 -16.44
CA HIS A 97 -5.52 14.51 -15.15
C HIS A 97 -4.45 15.59 -15.25
N GLY A 98 -3.93 15.87 -16.43
CA GLY A 98 -2.98 16.94 -16.72
C GLY A 98 -1.53 16.64 -16.34
N LYS A 99 -1.28 15.62 -15.54
CA LYS A 99 0.08 15.18 -15.13
C LYS A 99 0.10 13.70 -14.80
N VAL A 100 1.27 13.09 -14.94
CA VAL A 100 1.51 11.71 -14.51
C VAL A 100 2.19 11.72 -13.15
N GLN A 101 1.39 11.64 -12.10
CA GLN A 101 1.86 11.58 -10.72
C GLN A 101 1.08 10.50 -9.95
N VAL A 102 1.77 9.74 -9.13
CA VAL A 102 1.19 8.76 -8.23
C VAL A 102 1.72 9.00 -6.81
N PRO A 103 0.94 8.68 -5.77
CA PRO A 103 -0.39 8.10 -5.81
C PRO A 103 -1.48 9.08 -6.28
N PHE A 104 -2.53 8.53 -6.89
CA PHE A 104 -3.73 9.27 -7.26
C PHE A 104 -4.96 8.46 -6.89
N LEU A 105 -5.88 9.07 -6.16
CA LEU A 105 -7.12 8.45 -5.71
C LEU A 105 -8.30 9.04 -6.46
N GLU A 106 -9.21 8.18 -6.88
CA GLU A 106 -10.53 8.53 -7.39
C GLU A 106 -11.59 7.89 -6.48
N ASP A 107 -12.49 8.69 -5.95
CA ASP A 107 -13.63 8.21 -5.17
C ASP A 107 -14.93 8.44 -5.94
N PRO A 108 -15.52 7.39 -6.50
CA PRO A 108 -16.78 7.52 -7.24
C PRO A 108 -17.98 7.82 -6.33
N ASN A 109 -17.89 7.53 -5.03
CA ASN A 109 -18.98 7.77 -4.08
C ASN A 109 -19.19 9.26 -3.79
N THR A 110 -18.11 10.04 -3.80
CA THR A 110 -18.15 11.50 -3.54
C THR A 110 -17.82 12.33 -4.78
N GLY A 111 -17.37 11.70 -5.86
CA GLY A 111 -16.90 12.38 -7.07
C GLY A 111 -15.56 13.11 -6.90
N ARG A 112 -14.85 12.86 -5.81
CA ARG A 112 -13.54 13.46 -5.53
C ARG A 112 -12.41 12.66 -6.13
N SER A 113 -11.41 13.39 -6.62
CA SER A 113 -10.12 12.82 -7.03
C SER A 113 -8.99 13.72 -6.54
N MET A 114 -7.87 13.11 -6.16
CA MET A 114 -6.75 13.86 -5.60
C MET A 114 -5.41 13.16 -5.78
N PHE A 115 -4.39 13.98 -5.88
CA PHE A 115 -2.99 13.57 -5.77
C PHE A 115 -2.53 13.71 -4.31
N GLU A 116 -1.27 13.42 -4.05
CA GLU A 116 -0.57 13.57 -2.77
C GLU A 116 -1.00 12.56 -1.69
N SER A 117 -0.01 11.79 -1.24
CA SER A 117 -0.25 10.70 -0.30
C SER A 117 -0.86 11.16 1.03
N ARG A 118 -0.47 12.32 1.54
CA ARG A 118 -1.01 12.87 2.79
C ARG A 118 -2.46 13.30 2.66
N ASP A 119 -2.79 13.99 1.57
CA ASP A 119 -4.14 14.46 1.31
C ASP A 119 -5.09 13.29 1.13
N ILE A 120 -4.63 12.23 0.44
CA ILE A 120 -5.38 10.99 0.30
C ILE A 120 -5.64 10.35 1.66
N VAL A 121 -4.62 10.20 2.51
CA VAL A 121 -4.78 9.59 3.84
C VAL A 121 -5.74 10.41 4.71
N ASN A 122 -5.58 11.73 4.76
CA ASN A 122 -6.47 12.61 5.51
C ASN A 122 -7.90 12.49 5.02
N TYR A 123 -8.11 12.53 3.71
CA TYR A 123 -9.43 12.36 3.11
C TYR A 123 -10.09 11.03 3.49
N LEU A 124 -9.33 9.93 3.42
CA LEU A 124 -9.84 8.61 3.78
C LEU A 124 -10.24 8.52 5.26
N VAL A 125 -9.42 9.08 6.13
CA VAL A 125 -9.72 9.11 7.58
C VAL A 125 -10.93 10.00 7.88
N ASP A 126 -11.03 11.17 7.27
CA ASP A 126 -12.13 12.13 7.52
C ASP A 126 -13.47 11.63 6.95
N THR A 127 -13.43 10.91 5.83
CA THR A 127 -14.63 10.45 5.13
C THR A 127 -15.12 9.10 5.63
N TYR A 128 -14.20 8.17 5.86
CA TYR A 128 -14.49 6.76 6.13
C TYR A 128 -13.97 6.26 7.49
N GLY A 129 -13.19 7.06 8.18
CA GLY A 129 -12.59 6.71 9.46
C GLY A 129 -13.50 6.79 10.69
#